data_1fa9dea3d5ebd85e8a18ae1421dc58ac
#
_entry.id   1fa9dea3d5ebd85e8a18ae1421dc58ac
#
_cell.length_a   1.000
_cell.length_b   1.000
_cell.length_c   1.000
_cell.angle_alpha   90.00
_cell.angle_beta   90.00
_cell.angle_gamma   90.00
#
_symmetry.space_group_name_H-M   'P 1'
#
loop_
_entity.id
_entity.type
_entity.pdbx_description
1 polymer ?
#
loop_
_entity_poly.entity_id
_entity_poly.type
_entity_poly.pdbx_seq_one_letter_code
_entity_poly.pdbx_strand_id
1 'polypeptide(L)'
;MKHFFTLMLAMVMSTMAAMATDYTDNLIITVDGGKPTTVNDVKITVTQQENEKYSFSLKDFSFAGLKVGDIELNDIEGQEKDGIITLNVPETKINVKNPVGLGTTINFLGGINFSMTAKISNVTNKMYADMTMKAMGQNIKAIYGDEKNITTGIKTPQATTKANNATSIFTLAGQQVSSMTSGNVYIVKTTDGKTKKVIKK
;
A
#
# COMPACT_ATOMS: atom_id res chain seq x y z
N MET A 1 -1.63 -9.28 60.48
CA MET A 1 -0.69 -9.23 59.33
C MET A 1 -1.52 -9.51 58.10
N LYS A 2 -2.03 -8.46 57.49
CA LYS A 2 -2.92 -8.54 56.32
C LYS A 2 -2.17 -8.01 55.12
N HIS A 3 -1.87 -8.91 54.23
CA HIS A 3 -1.80 -8.83 52.78
C HIS A 3 -1.62 -7.46 52.12
N PHE A 4 -0.40 -7.08 51.84
CA PHE A 4 -0.10 -6.16 50.73
C PHE A 4 0.30 -6.98 49.49
N PHE A 5 -0.71 -7.54 48.83
CA PHE A 5 -0.55 -7.97 47.46
C PHE A 5 -0.86 -6.74 46.60
N THR A 6 0.10 -5.86 46.52
CA THR A 6 0.05 -4.78 45.56
C THR A 6 0.24 -5.40 44.21
N LEU A 7 -0.87 -5.61 43.51
CA LEU A 7 -0.95 -5.97 42.11
C LEU A 7 -0.26 -4.86 41.34
N MET A 8 1.05 -5.04 41.09
CA MET A 8 1.79 -4.24 40.14
C MET A 8 1.33 -4.69 38.77
N LEU A 9 0.14 -4.22 38.39
CA LEU A 9 -0.30 -4.24 37.00
C LEU A 9 0.66 -3.31 36.25
N ALA A 10 1.78 -3.87 35.81
CA ALA A 10 2.65 -3.23 34.85
C ALA A 10 1.81 -3.05 33.60
N MET A 11 1.21 -1.87 33.48
CA MET A 11 0.67 -1.36 32.25
C MET A 11 1.88 -1.25 31.32
N VAL A 12 2.14 -2.31 30.57
CA VAL A 12 3.01 -2.25 29.40
C VAL A 12 2.25 -1.36 28.41
N MET A 13 2.36 -0.06 28.61
CA MET A 13 2.11 0.88 27.52
C MET A 13 3.19 0.59 26.51
N SER A 14 2.89 -0.29 25.55
CA SER A 14 3.64 -0.35 24.31
C SER A 14 3.43 1.02 23.68
N THR A 15 4.39 1.92 23.86
CA THR A 15 4.52 3.09 23.02
C THR A 15 4.77 2.56 21.61
N MET A 16 3.71 2.39 20.84
CA MET A 16 3.86 2.17 19.40
C MET A 16 4.52 3.44 18.88
N ALA A 17 5.81 3.37 18.65
CA ALA A 17 6.51 4.43 17.95
C ALA A 17 5.80 4.62 16.62
N ALA A 18 5.38 5.85 16.32
CA ALA A 18 4.77 6.19 15.05
C ALA A 18 5.71 5.74 13.92
N MET A 19 5.31 4.73 13.14
CA MET A 19 6.13 4.18 12.08
C MET A 19 5.82 4.91 10.78
N ALA A 20 6.75 5.76 10.36
CA ALA A 20 6.67 6.44 9.08
C ALA A 20 7.23 5.52 7.97
N THR A 21 6.50 5.35 6.91
CA THR A 21 6.92 4.62 5.70
C THR A 21 6.87 5.55 4.51
N ASP A 22 7.95 5.57 3.75
CA ASP A 22 8.09 6.33 2.53
C ASP A 22 7.80 5.45 1.32
N TYR A 23 6.93 5.92 0.44
CA TYR A 23 6.61 5.31 -0.84
C TYR A 23 7.11 6.22 -1.95
N THR A 24 7.75 5.66 -2.96
CA THR A 24 8.19 6.40 -4.15
C THR A 24 7.61 5.75 -5.40
N ASP A 25 6.87 6.53 -6.16
CA ASP A 25 6.24 6.09 -7.41
C ASP A 25 5.88 7.31 -8.28
N ASN A 26 5.26 7.08 -9.44
CA ASN A 26 4.81 8.12 -10.34
C ASN A 26 3.48 8.73 -9.84
N LEU A 27 3.34 10.04 -10.06
CA LEU A 27 2.11 10.79 -9.83
C LEU A 27 1.58 11.31 -11.17
N ILE A 28 0.39 10.89 -11.57
CA ILE A 28 -0.29 11.30 -12.79
C ILE A 28 -1.34 12.34 -12.41
N ILE A 29 -1.19 13.56 -12.93
CA ILE A 29 -2.06 14.70 -12.61
C ILE A 29 -2.87 15.07 -13.85
N THR A 30 -4.17 15.21 -13.69
CA THR A 30 -5.10 15.68 -14.71
C THR A 30 -5.88 16.87 -14.17
N VAL A 31 -5.91 17.98 -14.91
CA VAL A 31 -6.63 19.20 -14.56
C VAL A 31 -7.83 19.36 -15.49
N ASP A 32 -9.04 19.55 -14.95
CA ASP A 32 -10.31 19.73 -15.68
C ASP A 32 -10.54 18.70 -16.79
N GLY A 33 -10.09 17.45 -16.59
CA GLY A 33 -10.22 16.37 -17.58
C GLY A 33 -9.30 16.53 -18.81
N GLY A 34 -8.34 17.45 -18.75
CA GLY A 34 -7.37 17.69 -19.81
C GLY A 34 -6.33 16.58 -19.96
N LYS A 35 -5.24 16.87 -20.64
CA LYS A 35 -4.15 15.90 -20.87
C LYS A 35 -3.43 15.58 -19.55
N PRO A 36 -3.25 14.28 -19.21
CA PRO A 36 -2.49 13.89 -18.04
C PRO A 36 -1.02 14.31 -18.14
N THR A 37 -0.48 14.74 -16.99
CA THR A 37 0.95 15.00 -16.81
C THR A 37 1.50 14.04 -15.79
N THR A 38 2.61 13.38 -16.08
CA THR A 38 3.28 12.46 -15.15
C THR A 38 4.47 13.15 -14.49
N VAL A 39 4.53 13.07 -13.17
CA VAL A 39 5.68 13.45 -12.34
C VAL A 39 6.28 12.15 -11.81
N ASN A 40 7.55 11.91 -12.11
CA ASN A 40 8.25 10.69 -11.69
C ASN A 40 8.84 10.87 -10.29
N ASP A 41 9.08 9.74 -9.62
CA ASP A 41 9.80 9.65 -8.35
C ASP A 41 9.20 10.52 -7.24
N VAL A 42 7.88 10.66 -7.24
CA VAL A 42 7.16 11.39 -6.20
C VAL A 42 7.16 10.57 -4.92
N LYS A 43 7.55 11.22 -3.83
CA LYS A 43 7.61 10.62 -2.50
C LYS A 43 6.36 10.97 -1.70
N ILE A 44 5.67 9.96 -1.21
CA ILE A 44 4.59 10.09 -0.22
C ILE A 44 5.02 9.39 1.06
N THR A 45 4.87 10.07 2.19
CA THR A 45 5.10 9.51 3.51
C THR A 45 3.76 9.20 4.17
N VAL A 46 3.58 7.97 4.63
CA VAL A 46 2.45 7.57 5.46
C VAL A 46 2.99 7.15 6.82
N THR A 47 2.43 7.72 7.88
CA THR A 47 2.81 7.39 9.25
C THR A 47 1.63 6.74 9.95
N GLN A 48 1.84 5.54 10.46
CA GLN A 48 0.87 4.90 11.34
C GLN A 48 0.95 5.57 12.71
N GLN A 49 -0.20 5.99 13.21
CA GLN A 49 -0.38 6.60 14.52
C GLN A 49 -1.04 5.59 15.47
N GLU A 50 -1.31 6.02 16.69
CA GLU A 50 -2.10 5.22 17.63
C GLU A 50 -3.55 5.04 17.15
N ASN A 51 -4.22 3.98 17.64
CA ASN A 51 -5.63 3.70 17.35
C ASN A 51 -5.98 3.52 15.87
N GLU A 52 -5.12 2.83 15.10
CA GLU A 52 -5.35 2.53 13.67
C GLU A 52 -5.54 3.79 12.81
N LYS A 53 -5.04 4.92 13.26
CA LYS A 53 -5.02 6.16 12.51
C LYS A 53 -3.72 6.33 11.73
N TYR A 54 -3.80 7.12 10.69
CA TYR A 54 -2.69 7.37 9.79
C TYR A 54 -2.56 8.87 9.50
N SER A 55 -1.35 9.30 9.23
CA SER A 55 -1.09 10.58 8.57
C SER A 55 -0.54 10.35 7.18
N PHE A 56 -0.82 11.28 6.28
CA PHE A 56 -0.39 11.29 4.89
C PHE A 56 0.33 12.60 4.61
N SER A 57 1.46 12.54 3.92
CA SER A 57 2.23 13.73 3.54
C SER A 57 2.78 13.58 2.12
N LEU A 58 2.39 14.50 1.25
CA LEU A 58 2.92 14.71 -0.09
C LEU A 58 3.62 16.07 -0.11
N LYS A 59 4.94 16.05 -0.17
CA LYS A 59 5.77 17.24 -0.16
C LYS A 59 5.91 17.88 -1.54
N ASP A 60 6.13 19.19 -1.58
CA ASP A 60 6.44 19.95 -2.80
C ASP A 60 5.44 19.72 -3.96
N PHE A 61 4.15 19.52 -3.61
CA PHE A 61 3.12 19.32 -4.63
C PHE A 61 3.07 20.50 -5.61
N SER A 62 2.99 20.17 -6.88
CA SER A 62 2.85 21.14 -7.97
C SER A 62 1.93 20.59 -9.06
N PHE A 63 1.22 21.44 -9.78
CA PHE A 63 0.44 21.06 -10.95
C PHE A 63 0.50 22.16 -12.01
N ALA A 64 0.39 21.79 -13.28
CA ALA A 64 0.51 22.70 -14.42
C ALA A 64 1.78 23.59 -14.36
N GLY A 65 2.89 23.07 -13.79
CA GLY A 65 4.14 23.80 -13.62
C GLY A 65 4.14 24.83 -12.49
N LEU A 66 3.06 24.94 -11.73
CA LEU A 66 2.93 25.88 -10.63
C LEU A 66 3.16 25.17 -9.28
N LYS A 67 4.04 25.71 -8.46
CA LYS A 67 4.30 25.20 -7.12
C LYS A 67 3.14 25.57 -6.19
N VAL A 68 2.75 24.60 -5.37
CA VAL A 68 1.66 24.72 -4.39
C VAL A 68 2.20 24.66 -2.97
N GLY A 69 2.92 23.61 -2.62
CA GLY A 69 3.44 23.33 -1.29
C GLY A 69 3.08 21.91 -0.84
N ASP A 70 2.95 21.69 0.46
CA ASP A 70 2.73 20.35 1.01
C ASP A 70 1.24 20.06 1.23
N ILE A 71 0.81 18.88 0.85
CA ILE A 71 -0.51 18.32 1.19
C ILE A 71 -0.32 17.38 2.38
N GLU A 72 -0.87 17.75 3.52
CA GLU A 72 -0.77 16.97 4.75
C GLU A 72 -2.14 16.70 5.33
N LEU A 73 -2.36 15.45 5.73
CA LEU A 73 -3.58 14.97 6.36
C LEU A 73 -3.20 14.18 7.61
N ASN A 74 -3.96 14.36 8.67
CA ASN A 74 -3.78 13.64 9.92
C ASN A 74 -5.08 12.92 10.29
N ASP A 75 -4.99 12.01 11.24
CA ASP A 75 -6.14 11.30 11.83
C ASP A 75 -7.00 10.54 10.80
N ILE A 76 -6.40 10.06 9.71
CA ILE A 76 -7.08 9.26 8.70
C ILE A 76 -7.36 7.87 9.28
N GLU A 77 -8.61 7.44 9.26
CA GLU A 77 -8.98 6.09 9.63
C GLU A 77 -8.51 5.08 8.58
N GLY A 78 -7.81 4.03 9.03
CA GLY A 78 -7.34 2.94 8.20
C GLY A 78 -8.07 1.65 8.50
N GLN A 79 -8.31 0.84 7.48
CA GLN A 79 -8.85 -0.51 7.60
C GLN A 79 -7.88 -1.49 6.99
N GLU A 80 -7.37 -2.42 7.79
CA GLU A 80 -6.51 -3.48 7.29
C GLU A 80 -7.31 -4.75 7.06
N LYS A 81 -7.19 -5.29 5.85
CA LYS A 81 -7.75 -6.57 5.47
C LYS A 81 -6.81 -7.29 4.49
N ASP A 82 -6.51 -8.54 4.78
CA ASP A 82 -5.70 -9.42 3.93
C ASP A 82 -4.32 -8.82 3.56
N GLY A 83 -3.72 -8.04 4.48
CA GLY A 83 -2.43 -7.38 4.30
C GLY A 83 -2.49 -6.12 3.41
N ILE A 84 -3.70 -5.61 3.16
CA ILE A 84 -3.93 -4.31 2.50
C ILE A 84 -4.56 -3.36 3.50
N ILE A 85 -3.92 -2.21 3.69
CA ILE A 85 -4.47 -1.09 4.44
C ILE A 85 -5.21 -0.18 3.46
N THR A 86 -6.47 0.09 3.72
CA THR A 86 -7.28 1.04 2.95
C THR A 86 -7.48 2.30 3.77
N LEU A 87 -7.10 3.45 3.21
CA LEU A 87 -7.33 4.77 3.77
C LEU A 87 -8.41 5.47 2.94
N ASN A 88 -9.40 6.01 3.60
CA ASN A 88 -10.47 6.74 2.94
C ASN A 88 -10.64 8.13 3.58
N VAL A 89 -10.44 9.16 2.78
CA VAL A 89 -10.63 10.56 3.19
C VAL A 89 -11.83 11.09 2.41
N PRO A 90 -12.98 11.29 3.07
CA PRO A 90 -14.13 11.93 2.43
C PRO A 90 -13.78 13.36 2.04
N GLU A 91 -14.57 13.96 1.16
CA GLU A 91 -14.34 15.35 0.77
C GLU A 91 -14.26 16.25 2.00
N THR A 92 -13.10 16.84 2.18
CA THR A 92 -12.79 17.72 3.31
C THR A 92 -11.99 18.93 2.83
N LYS A 93 -12.10 20.02 3.57
CA LYS A 93 -11.36 21.25 3.27
C LYS A 93 -10.03 21.26 3.99
N ILE A 94 -8.94 21.38 3.26
CA ILE A 94 -7.59 21.44 3.79
C ILE A 94 -6.86 22.71 3.38
N ASN A 95 -5.93 23.14 4.20
CA ASN A 95 -4.98 24.17 3.85
C ASN A 95 -3.66 23.54 3.43
N VAL A 96 -3.05 24.09 2.40
CA VAL A 96 -1.68 23.74 1.99
C VAL A 96 -0.72 24.09 3.12
N LYS A 97 0.13 23.16 3.48
CA LYS A 97 1.25 23.40 4.40
C LYS A 97 2.46 23.91 3.62
N ASN A 98 3.30 24.71 4.29
CA ASN A 98 4.45 25.32 3.63
C ASN A 98 4.10 25.91 2.25
N PRO A 99 3.06 26.77 2.13
CA PRO A 99 2.53 27.19 0.83
C PRO A 99 3.57 28.00 0.07
N VAL A 100 3.74 27.68 -1.21
CA VAL A 100 4.66 28.37 -2.13
C VAL A 100 3.89 28.76 -3.39
N GLY A 101 4.12 29.97 -3.89
CA GLY A 101 3.52 30.42 -5.14
C GLY A 101 1.99 30.34 -5.12
N LEU A 102 1.41 29.46 -5.92
CA LEU A 102 -0.04 29.28 -6.02
C LEU A 102 -0.69 28.85 -4.69
N GLY A 103 0.03 28.08 -3.86
CA GLY A 103 -0.48 27.60 -2.58
C GLY A 103 -0.85 28.72 -1.60
N THR A 104 -0.13 29.83 -1.63
CA THR A 104 -0.48 31.02 -0.82
C THR A 104 -1.84 31.59 -1.22
N THR A 105 -2.08 31.72 -2.52
CA THR A 105 -3.39 32.18 -3.06
C THR A 105 -4.49 31.20 -2.75
N ILE A 106 -4.25 29.91 -2.89
CA ILE A 106 -5.20 28.85 -2.56
C ILE A 106 -5.62 28.95 -1.09
N ASN A 107 -4.68 29.09 -0.16
CA ASN A 107 -5.00 29.22 1.26
C ASN A 107 -5.79 30.51 1.56
N PHE A 108 -5.43 31.62 0.91
CA PHE A 108 -6.15 32.88 1.05
C PHE A 108 -7.62 32.75 0.57
N LEU A 109 -7.85 32.00 -0.50
CA LEU A 109 -9.19 31.73 -1.02
C LEU A 109 -9.93 30.61 -0.27
N GLY A 110 -9.36 30.10 0.80
CA GLY A 110 -9.99 29.17 1.72
C GLY A 110 -9.61 27.70 1.53
N GLY A 111 -8.48 27.41 0.88
CA GLY A 111 -7.91 26.07 0.82
C GLY A 111 -8.37 25.21 -0.36
N ILE A 112 -8.16 23.93 -0.24
CA ILE A 112 -8.47 22.89 -1.23
C ILE A 112 -9.60 22.01 -0.69
N ASN A 113 -10.64 21.75 -1.47
CA ASN A 113 -11.52 20.61 -1.21
C ASN A 113 -10.77 19.36 -1.69
N PHE A 114 -10.52 18.45 -0.79
CA PHE A 114 -9.69 17.25 -1.00
C PHE A 114 -10.45 16.00 -0.64
N SER A 115 -10.34 14.97 -1.45
CA SER A 115 -10.75 13.61 -1.12
C SER A 115 -9.71 12.60 -1.60
N MET A 116 -9.60 11.46 -0.94
CA MET A 116 -8.63 10.42 -1.28
C MET A 116 -9.15 9.05 -0.93
N THR A 117 -8.88 8.09 -1.80
CA THR A 117 -8.87 6.67 -1.46
C THR A 117 -7.48 6.13 -1.74
N ALA A 118 -6.83 5.55 -0.72
CA ALA A 118 -5.53 4.96 -0.87
C ALA A 118 -5.54 3.50 -0.41
N LYS A 119 -4.69 2.69 -1.04
CA LYS A 119 -4.45 1.30 -0.71
C LYS A 119 -2.95 1.08 -0.54
N ILE A 120 -2.57 0.45 0.54
CA ILE A 120 -1.17 0.15 0.87
C ILE A 120 -1.05 -1.35 1.06
N SER A 121 -0.15 -1.98 0.34
CA SER A 121 0.13 -3.41 0.50
C SER A 121 1.35 -3.62 1.41
N ASN A 122 1.13 -4.24 2.55
CA ASN A 122 2.21 -4.66 3.46
C ASN A 122 3.07 -5.79 2.85
N VAL A 123 2.58 -6.44 1.80
CA VAL A 123 3.27 -7.56 1.13
C VAL A 123 4.24 -7.06 0.07
N THR A 124 3.80 -6.11 -0.75
CA THR A 124 4.63 -5.57 -1.84
C THR A 124 5.37 -4.30 -1.44
N ASN A 125 5.02 -3.73 -0.28
CA ASN A 125 5.48 -2.41 0.16
C ASN A 125 5.23 -1.34 -0.92
N LYS A 126 4.03 -1.39 -1.52
CA LYS A 126 3.58 -0.45 -2.55
C LYS A 126 2.33 0.26 -2.10
N MET A 127 2.18 1.48 -2.59
CA MET A 127 1.01 2.33 -2.35
C MET A 127 0.38 2.73 -3.68
N TYR A 128 -0.94 2.75 -3.68
CA TYR A 128 -1.77 3.37 -4.71
C TYR A 128 -2.66 4.41 -4.03
N ALA A 129 -2.83 5.58 -4.65
CA ALA A 129 -3.79 6.57 -4.18
C ALA A 129 -4.50 7.27 -5.35
N ASP A 130 -5.84 7.36 -5.25
CA ASP A 130 -6.68 8.19 -6.11
C ASP A 130 -7.12 9.41 -5.31
N MET A 131 -6.65 10.58 -5.71
CA MET A 131 -6.87 11.86 -5.04
C MET A 131 -7.64 12.79 -5.95
N THR A 132 -8.66 13.43 -5.40
CA THR A 132 -9.39 14.49 -6.08
C THR A 132 -9.27 15.78 -5.29
N MET A 133 -8.94 16.84 -5.97
CA MET A 133 -8.76 18.16 -5.38
C MET A 133 -9.56 19.19 -6.18
N LYS A 134 -10.17 20.13 -5.47
CA LYS A 134 -10.82 21.29 -6.11
C LYS A 134 -10.27 22.57 -5.48
N ALA A 135 -9.65 23.38 -6.30
CA ALA A 135 -9.02 24.63 -5.89
C ALA A 135 -9.20 25.68 -6.98
N MET A 136 -9.56 26.91 -6.60
CA MET A 136 -9.71 28.03 -7.53
C MET A 136 -10.62 27.74 -8.73
N GLY A 137 -11.66 26.92 -8.53
CA GLY A 137 -12.60 26.52 -9.59
C GLY A 137 -12.12 25.40 -10.50
N GLN A 138 -10.88 24.94 -10.38
CA GLN A 138 -10.33 23.81 -11.16
C GLN A 138 -10.51 22.48 -10.42
N ASN A 139 -10.82 21.42 -11.17
CA ASN A 139 -10.86 20.05 -10.68
C ASN A 139 -9.53 19.37 -11.04
N ILE A 140 -8.82 18.87 -10.03
CA ILE A 140 -7.53 18.22 -10.19
C ILE A 140 -7.69 16.79 -9.73
N LYS A 141 -7.42 15.85 -10.63
CA LYS A 141 -7.31 14.43 -10.32
C LYS A 141 -5.84 14.03 -10.29
N ALA A 142 -5.40 13.37 -9.22
CA ALA A 142 -4.04 12.90 -9.07
C ALA A 142 -4.04 11.42 -8.70
N ILE A 143 -3.42 10.60 -9.54
CA ILE A 143 -3.27 9.15 -9.34
C ILE A 143 -1.81 8.86 -9.02
N TYR A 144 -1.58 8.24 -7.88
CA TYR A 144 -0.27 7.83 -7.42
C TYR A 144 -0.11 6.32 -7.48
N GLY A 145 0.98 5.84 -8.08
CA GLY A 145 1.29 4.43 -8.23
C GLY A 145 0.34 3.68 -9.19
N ASP A 146 0.46 2.36 -9.21
CA ASP A 146 -0.38 1.48 -10.01
C ASP A 146 -1.16 0.53 -9.09
N GLU A 147 -2.50 0.56 -9.16
CA GLU A 147 -3.37 -0.30 -8.36
C GLU A 147 -3.08 -1.79 -8.55
N LYS A 148 -2.57 -2.20 -9.71
CA LYS A 148 -2.19 -3.59 -10.01
C LYS A 148 -1.05 -4.11 -9.13
N ASN A 149 -0.25 -3.19 -8.56
CA ASN A 149 0.83 -3.53 -7.64
C ASN A 149 0.34 -3.77 -6.20
N ILE A 150 -0.94 -3.47 -5.93
CA ILE A 150 -1.57 -3.69 -4.63
C ILE A 150 -2.10 -5.12 -4.60
N THR A 151 -1.32 -6.03 -4.06
CA THR A 151 -1.69 -7.45 -3.96
C THR A 151 -1.84 -7.89 -2.53
N THR A 152 -2.80 -8.78 -2.28
CA THR A 152 -2.95 -9.49 -1.01
C THR A 152 -1.82 -10.52 -0.86
N GLY A 153 -1.49 -10.89 0.40
CA GLY A 153 -0.43 -11.85 0.71
C GLY A 153 -0.60 -13.27 0.12
N ILE A 154 -1.72 -13.54 -0.51
CA ILE A 154 -1.95 -14.77 -1.25
C ILE A 154 -1.25 -14.63 -2.61
N LYS A 155 0.05 -14.89 -2.65
CA LYS A 155 0.69 -15.18 -3.94
C LYS A 155 0.01 -16.44 -4.47
N THR A 156 -0.92 -16.26 -5.41
CA THR A 156 -1.25 -17.36 -6.32
C THR A 156 0.09 -17.85 -6.86
N PRO A 157 0.43 -19.13 -6.74
CA PRO A 157 1.65 -19.64 -7.32
C PRO A 157 1.65 -19.21 -8.78
N GLN A 158 2.49 -18.25 -9.13
CA GLN A 158 2.66 -17.83 -10.50
C GLN A 158 3.22 -19.06 -11.19
N ALA A 159 2.37 -19.73 -11.96
CA ALA A 159 2.84 -20.77 -12.86
C ALA A 159 3.85 -20.07 -13.76
N THR A 160 5.12 -20.19 -13.41
CA THR A 160 6.19 -19.82 -14.31
C THR A 160 6.03 -20.77 -15.50
N THR A 161 5.38 -20.29 -16.54
CA THR A 161 5.38 -20.90 -17.86
C THR A 161 6.80 -20.79 -18.41
N LYS A 162 7.75 -21.52 -17.79
CA LYS A 162 8.88 -22.04 -18.54
C LYS A 162 8.36 -23.28 -19.24
N ALA A 163 8.11 -23.13 -20.52
CA ALA A 163 8.02 -24.24 -21.45
C ALA A 163 9.31 -25.06 -21.36
N ASN A 164 9.29 -26.05 -20.50
CA ASN A 164 10.11 -27.24 -20.51
C ASN A 164 9.35 -28.23 -19.63
N ASN A 165 9.14 -29.45 -20.09
CA ASN A 165 8.42 -30.57 -19.50
C ASN A 165 8.81 -30.87 -18.03
N ALA A 166 8.68 -29.88 -17.15
CA ALA A 166 9.03 -29.98 -15.74
C ALA A 166 7.88 -30.61 -14.97
N THR A 167 7.99 -31.86 -14.75
CA THR A 167 7.19 -32.63 -13.82
C THR A 167 7.58 -32.25 -12.41
N SER A 168 6.67 -31.67 -11.62
CA SER A 168 6.93 -31.38 -10.21
C SER A 168 6.73 -32.65 -9.37
N ILE A 169 7.71 -33.00 -8.55
CA ILE A 169 7.72 -34.20 -7.73
C ILE A 169 7.55 -33.78 -6.26
N PHE A 170 6.62 -34.41 -5.56
CA PHE A 170 6.36 -34.14 -4.15
C PHE A 170 6.43 -35.43 -3.33
N THR A 171 6.92 -35.34 -2.10
CA THR A 171 6.78 -36.40 -1.10
C THR A 171 5.32 -36.52 -0.64
N LEU A 172 4.96 -37.58 0.08
CA LEU A 172 3.65 -37.70 0.71
C LEU A 172 3.37 -36.63 1.75
N ALA A 173 4.42 -36.03 2.31
CA ALA A 173 4.33 -34.88 3.24
C ALA A 173 4.14 -33.53 2.52
N GLY A 174 4.03 -33.51 1.17
CA GLY A 174 3.82 -32.30 0.38
C GLY A 174 5.11 -31.50 0.09
N GLN A 175 6.29 -31.98 0.48
CA GLN A 175 7.56 -31.32 0.15
C GLN A 175 7.95 -31.57 -1.30
N GLN A 176 8.29 -30.51 -2.02
CA GLN A 176 8.80 -30.63 -3.39
C GLN A 176 10.26 -31.09 -3.37
N VAL A 177 10.57 -32.08 -4.23
CA VAL A 177 11.91 -32.63 -4.37
C VAL A 177 12.35 -32.60 -5.83
N SER A 178 13.64 -32.50 -6.06
CA SER A 178 14.23 -32.46 -7.41
C SER A 178 14.46 -33.85 -8.02
N SER A 179 14.47 -34.90 -7.19
CA SER A 179 14.68 -36.29 -7.63
C SER A 179 13.97 -37.27 -6.71
N MET A 180 13.66 -38.45 -7.25
CA MET A 180 13.04 -39.54 -6.51
C MET A 180 14.10 -40.54 -6.02
N THR A 181 14.02 -40.91 -4.74
CA THR A 181 14.88 -41.95 -4.14
C THR A 181 14.15 -43.29 -4.17
N SER A 182 14.87 -44.40 -4.43
CA SER A 182 14.33 -45.75 -4.48
C SER A 182 13.64 -46.14 -3.16
N GLY A 183 12.58 -46.89 -3.24
CA GLY A 183 11.79 -47.36 -2.08
C GLY A 183 10.73 -46.38 -1.57
N ASN A 184 10.65 -45.15 -2.09
CA ASN A 184 9.70 -44.13 -1.63
C ASN A 184 8.56 -43.89 -2.61
N VAL A 185 7.47 -43.34 -2.06
CA VAL A 185 6.25 -42.96 -2.80
C VAL A 185 6.24 -41.47 -3.02
N TYR A 186 5.94 -41.03 -4.24
CA TYR A 186 5.89 -39.63 -4.63
C TYR A 186 4.57 -39.30 -5.32
N ILE A 187 4.19 -38.05 -5.25
CA ILE A 187 3.11 -37.45 -6.04
C ILE A 187 3.76 -36.63 -7.14
N VAL A 188 3.53 -37.03 -8.37
CA VAL A 188 4.06 -36.36 -9.57
C VAL A 188 2.96 -35.57 -10.22
N LYS A 189 3.14 -34.25 -10.32
CA LYS A 189 2.23 -33.36 -11.03
C LYS A 189 2.78 -33.09 -12.44
N THR A 190 2.04 -33.51 -13.45
CA THR A 190 2.39 -33.36 -14.86
C THR A 190 1.98 -31.97 -15.37
N THR A 191 2.55 -31.52 -16.47
CA THR A 191 2.30 -30.21 -17.08
C THR A 191 0.87 -29.96 -17.52
N ASP A 192 0.09 -31.04 -17.75
CA ASP A 192 -1.35 -30.99 -18.05
C ASP A 192 -2.23 -30.86 -16.78
N GLY A 193 -1.61 -30.66 -15.61
CA GLY A 193 -2.31 -30.49 -14.34
C GLY A 193 -2.72 -31.78 -13.65
N LYS A 194 -2.50 -32.95 -14.27
CA LYS A 194 -2.82 -34.26 -13.68
C LYS A 194 -1.78 -34.65 -12.62
N THR A 195 -2.25 -35.34 -11.59
CA THR A 195 -1.38 -35.88 -10.54
C THR A 195 -1.37 -37.40 -10.62
N LYS A 196 -0.17 -37.98 -10.48
CA LYS A 196 0.02 -39.45 -10.42
C LYS A 196 0.81 -39.81 -9.18
N LYS A 197 0.40 -40.89 -8.49
CA LYS A 197 1.20 -41.54 -7.44
C LYS A 197 2.22 -42.45 -8.10
N VAL A 198 3.49 -42.25 -7.80
CA VAL A 198 4.61 -43.05 -8.37
C VAL A 198 5.41 -43.66 -7.23
N ILE A 199 5.74 -44.93 -7.37
CA ILE A 199 6.65 -45.64 -6.48
C ILE A 199 7.93 -45.87 -7.27
N LYS A 200 9.05 -45.34 -6.78
CA LYS A 200 10.36 -45.62 -7.40
C LYS A 200 10.88 -46.88 -6.82
N LYS A 201 11.04 -47.90 -7.67
CA LYS A 201 11.70 -49.15 -7.36
C LYS A 201 13.21 -48.97 -7.35
#